data_ea0317db3c1b100c5c969ec6206118df
#
_entry.id   ea0317db3c1b100c5c969ec6206118df
#
_cell.length_a   1.000
_cell.length_b   1.000
_cell.length_c   1.000
_cell.angle_alpha   90.00
_cell.angle_beta   90.00
_cell.angle_gamma   90.00
#
_symmetry.space_group_name_H-M   'P 1'
#
loop_
_entity.id
_entity.type
_entity.pdbx_description
1 polymer ?
#
loop_
_entity_poly.entity_id
_entity_poly.type
_entity_poly.pdbx_seq_one_letter_code
_entity_poly.pdbx_strand_id
1 'polypeptide(L)'
;MNESNKNNIAGNEIIRGSVLPEWIDVNDHMNVAYYVLAFDMAVDSLWETFGITENHKNVSNSSTFAVESHITWQREMAVDEPYLITSQLLAYDEKRIHQFMRMYHAEKRYLAATAEWLNLHVDLSVRRVAPWPANILQRIATFADQQCDCEKPPEAGKRMTVSSPLYQARGL
;
A
#
# COMPACT_ATOMS: atom_id res chain seq x y z
N MET A 1 6.61 -16.77 -25.37
CA MET A 1 6.26 -15.96 -24.19
C MET A 1 4.96 -15.26 -24.53
N ASN A 2 3.89 -15.61 -23.82
CA ASN A 2 2.52 -15.16 -24.14
C ASN A 2 2.37 -13.64 -23.87
N GLU A 3 2.04 -12.89 -24.91
CA GLU A 3 1.73 -11.42 -24.82
C GLU A 3 0.42 -11.10 -24.08
N SER A 4 -0.35 -12.10 -23.68
CA SER A 4 -1.67 -11.94 -23.04
C SER A 4 -1.62 -11.50 -21.57
N ASN A 5 -0.45 -11.38 -20.93
CA ASN A 5 -0.34 -11.04 -19.51
C ASN A 5 0.11 -9.58 -19.21
N LYS A 6 0.18 -8.72 -20.24
CA LYS A 6 0.74 -7.36 -20.12
C LYS A 6 -0.23 -6.27 -19.65
N ASN A 7 -1.52 -6.57 -19.44
CA ASN A 7 -2.53 -5.53 -19.24
C ASN A 7 -3.45 -5.69 -18.03
N ASN A 8 -3.19 -6.61 -17.12
CA ASN A 8 -4.08 -6.81 -15.98
C ASN A 8 -3.56 -6.04 -14.75
N ILE A 9 -4.29 -4.98 -14.38
CA ILE A 9 -4.09 -4.26 -13.12
C ILE A 9 -4.63 -5.16 -12.01
N ALA A 10 -3.76 -5.59 -11.09
CA ALA A 10 -4.11 -6.47 -9.99
C ALA A 10 -4.50 -5.68 -8.72
N GLY A 11 -5.46 -6.19 -7.96
CA GLY A 11 -6.00 -5.57 -6.76
C GLY A 11 -7.15 -4.60 -7.07
N ASN A 12 -7.78 -4.10 -6.01
CA ASN A 12 -8.86 -3.12 -6.12
C ASN A 12 -8.26 -1.72 -6.26
N GLU A 13 -8.69 -0.97 -7.26
CA GLU A 13 -8.30 0.44 -7.43
C GLU A 13 -8.80 1.26 -6.24
N ILE A 14 -7.91 2.05 -5.63
CA ILE A 14 -8.20 2.88 -4.46
C ILE A 14 -8.18 4.36 -4.83
N ILE A 15 -7.12 4.84 -5.46
CA ILE A 15 -7.02 6.25 -5.89
C ILE A 15 -6.37 6.38 -7.27
N ARG A 16 -6.61 7.55 -7.87
CA ARG A 16 -5.87 8.08 -9.03
C ARG A 16 -5.30 9.45 -8.71
N GLY A 17 -4.20 9.77 -9.37
CA GLY A 17 -3.57 11.07 -9.28
C GLY A 17 -2.60 11.31 -10.44
N SER A 18 -1.86 12.41 -10.36
CA SER A 18 -0.75 12.73 -11.27
C SER A 18 0.47 13.15 -10.46
N VAL A 19 1.64 12.91 -11.02
CA VAL A 19 2.90 13.34 -10.41
C VAL A 19 2.99 14.87 -10.47
N LEU A 20 3.11 15.50 -9.31
CA LEU A 20 3.15 16.97 -9.21
C LEU A 20 4.56 17.50 -9.51
N PRO A 21 4.69 18.72 -10.04
CA PRO A 21 6.00 19.33 -10.31
C PRO A 21 6.92 19.39 -9.08
N GLU A 22 6.37 19.67 -7.89
CA GLU A 22 7.10 19.70 -6.62
C GLU A 22 7.55 18.33 -6.11
N TRP A 23 7.12 17.25 -6.76
CA TRP A 23 7.54 15.89 -6.46
C TRP A 23 8.78 15.43 -7.24
N ILE A 24 9.24 16.25 -8.19
CA ILE A 24 10.37 15.91 -9.07
C ILE A 24 11.69 16.26 -8.36
N ASP A 25 12.63 15.36 -8.43
CA ASP A 25 13.97 15.55 -7.88
C ASP A 25 15.00 15.95 -8.94
N VAL A 26 16.27 16.02 -8.53
CA VAL A 26 17.40 16.41 -9.40
C VAL A 26 17.67 15.45 -10.57
N ASN A 27 17.02 14.29 -10.59
CA ASN A 27 17.14 13.29 -11.66
C ASN A 27 15.97 13.39 -12.67
N ASP A 28 15.18 14.45 -12.62
CA ASP A 28 14.04 14.73 -13.50
C ASP A 28 12.90 13.70 -13.41
N HIS A 29 12.78 12.97 -12.30
CA HIS A 29 11.66 12.06 -12.04
C HIS A 29 11.20 12.11 -10.58
N MET A 30 10.05 11.49 -10.32
CA MET A 30 9.40 11.49 -9.01
C MET A 30 10.34 10.97 -7.93
N ASN A 31 10.63 11.80 -6.94
CA ASN A 31 11.45 11.44 -5.78
C ASN A 31 10.81 10.32 -4.97
N VAL A 32 11.63 9.43 -4.44
CA VAL A 32 11.20 8.23 -3.69
C VAL A 32 10.26 8.54 -2.52
N ALA A 33 10.41 9.69 -1.87
CA ALA A 33 9.57 10.10 -0.75
C ALA A 33 8.10 10.34 -1.17
N TYR A 34 7.87 10.81 -2.38
CA TYR A 34 6.52 11.09 -2.87
C TYR A 34 5.76 9.84 -3.32
N TYR A 35 6.46 8.77 -3.72
CA TYR A 35 5.81 7.45 -3.84
C TYR A 35 5.25 6.99 -2.50
N VAL A 36 6.02 7.19 -1.41
CA VAL A 36 5.56 6.86 -0.04
C VAL A 36 4.33 7.68 0.32
N LEU A 37 4.37 9.00 0.06
CA LEU A 37 3.24 9.90 0.29
C LEU A 37 2.00 9.47 -0.51
N ALA A 38 2.15 9.15 -1.80
CA ALA A 38 1.03 8.70 -2.63
C ALA A 38 0.42 7.39 -2.13
N PHE A 39 1.25 6.45 -1.65
CA PHE A 39 0.76 5.23 -1.00
C PHE A 39 0.05 5.52 0.33
N ASP A 40 0.54 6.46 1.13
CA ASP A 40 -0.10 6.87 2.39
C ASP A 40 -1.49 7.49 2.14
N MET A 41 -1.61 8.36 1.13
CA MET A 41 -2.90 8.89 0.69
C MET A 41 -3.87 7.78 0.22
N ALA A 42 -3.34 6.73 -0.43
CA ALA A 42 -4.15 5.57 -0.82
C ALA A 42 -4.62 4.77 0.40
N VAL A 43 -3.77 4.65 1.42
CA VAL A 43 -4.13 4.02 2.70
C VAL A 43 -5.26 4.79 3.37
N ASP A 44 -5.22 6.12 3.42
CA ASP A 44 -6.28 6.95 4.00
C ASP A 44 -7.62 6.71 3.27
N SER A 45 -7.61 6.67 1.93
CA SER A 45 -8.81 6.38 1.13
C SER A 45 -9.34 4.95 1.39
N LEU A 46 -8.45 3.98 1.62
CA LEU A 46 -8.84 2.62 2.01
C LEU A 46 -9.50 2.61 3.39
N TRP A 47 -8.97 3.38 4.35
CA TRP A 47 -9.58 3.52 5.68
C TRP A 47 -10.98 4.09 5.62
N GLU A 48 -11.22 5.08 4.77
CA GLU A 48 -12.57 5.62 4.54
C GLU A 48 -13.53 4.53 4.03
N THR A 49 -13.09 3.65 3.14
CA THR A 49 -13.86 2.51 2.64
C THR A 49 -14.29 1.58 3.79
N PHE A 50 -13.45 1.40 4.80
CA PHE A 50 -13.77 0.61 5.98
C PHE A 50 -14.58 1.40 7.03
N GLY A 51 -14.75 2.71 6.83
CA GLY A 51 -15.46 3.60 7.75
C GLY A 51 -14.59 4.14 8.88
N ILE A 52 -13.26 4.05 8.72
CA ILE A 52 -12.28 4.68 9.61
C ILE A 52 -12.02 6.09 9.09
N THR A 53 -12.92 6.99 9.45
CA THR A 53 -12.91 8.40 9.04
C THR A 53 -12.45 9.28 10.21
N GLU A 54 -12.27 10.57 9.94
CA GLU A 54 -12.03 11.55 11.00
C GLU A 54 -13.17 11.56 12.04
N ASN A 55 -14.42 11.44 11.61
CA ASN A 55 -15.56 11.31 12.51
C ASN A 55 -15.47 10.04 13.38
N HIS A 56 -15.08 8.91 12.79
CA HIS A 56 -14.84 7.68 13.55
C HIS A 56 -13.78 7.92 14.63
N LYS A 57 -12.63 8.50 14.28
CA LYS A 57 -11.56 8.84 15.22
C LYS A 57 -12.06 9.71 16.37
N ASN A 58 -12.85 10.74 16.08
CA ASN A 58 -13.37 11.67 17.08
C ASN A 58 -14.39 11.02 18.03
N VAL A 59 -15.22 10.10 17.52
CA VAL A 59 -16.26 9.41 18.32
C VAL A 59 -15.69 8.23 19.10
N SER A 60 -14.85 7.40 18.48
CA SER A 60 -14.31 6.16 19.09
C SER A 60 -13.01 6.38 19.84
N ASN A 61 -12.36 7.52 19.68
CA ASN A 61 -10.99 7.80 20.16
C ASN A 61 -10.00 6.70 19.77
N SER A 62 -10.11 6.21 18.52
CA SER A 62 -9.26 5.18 17.95
C SER A 62 -8.77 5.55 16.56
N SER A 63 -7.67 4.95 16.11
CA SER A 63 -7.05 5.21 14.81
C SER A 63 -6.26 4.01 14.33
N THR A 64 -5.59 4.15 13.20
CA THR A 64 -4.68 3.15 12.64
C THR A 64 -3.24 3.66 12.68
N PHE A 65 -2.29 2.79 12.97
CA PHE A 65 -0.87 3.09 12.93
C PHE A 65 -0.15 2.12 12.00
N ALA A 66 0.59 2.64 11.04
CA ALA A 66 1.55 1.85 10.28
C ALA A 66 2.77 1.54 11.16
N VAL A 67 3.18 0.27 11.19
CA VAL A 67 4.30 -0.19 12.03
C VAL A 67 5.42 -0.83 11.24
N GLU A 68 5.15 -1.25 10.01
CA GLU A 68 6.15 -1.83 9.13
C GLU A 68 5.77 -1.54 7.69
N SER A 69 6.76 -1.27 6.84
CA SER A 69 6.58 -1.15 5.41
C SER A 69 7.80 -1.64 4.64
N HIS A 70 7.54 -2.24 3.47
CA HIS A 70 8.55 -2.55 2.48
C HIS A 70 8.12 -1.96 1.14
N ILE A 71 8.93 -1.07 0.59
CA ILE A 71 8.63 -0.35 -0.65
C ILE A 71 9.66 -0.69 -1.70
N THR A 72 9.21 -0.89 -2.94
CA THR A 72 10.08 -1.14 -4.09
C THR A 72 9.72 -0.20 -5.24
N TRP A 73 10.72 0.27 -5.94
CA TRP A 73 10.59 1.11 -7.13
C TRP A 73 11.07 0.33 -8.33
N GLN A 74 10.18 0.03 -9.28
CA GLN A 74 10.48 -0.76 -10.47
C GLN A 74 10.69 0.10 -11.71
N ARG A 75 9.97 1.22 -11.79
CA ARG A 75 10.03 2.12 -12.91
C ARG A 75 9.72 3.54 -12.50
N GLU A 76 10.53 4.49 -12.96
CA GLU A 76 10.35 5.91 -12.71
C GLU A 76 9.07 6.48 -13.32
N MET A 77 8.61 7.59 -12.75
CA MET A 77 7.52 8.41 -13.26
C MET A 77 7.98 9.88 -13.37
N ALA A 78 7.64 10.52 -14.47
CA ALA A 78 7.96 11.91 -14.74
C ALA A 78 6.82 12.84 -14.28
N VAL A 79 7.06 14.15 -14.31
CA VAL A 79 6.07 15.19 -14.04
C VAL A 79 4.81 14.99 -14.90
N ASP A 80 3.64 15.29 -14.34
CA ASP A 80 2.31 15.19 -14.97
C ASP A 80 1.90 13.77 -15.40
N GLU A 81 2.74 12.74 -15.23
CA GLU A 81 2.33 11.39 -15.56
C GLU A 81 1.21 10.91 -14.60
N PRO A 82 0.10 10.36 -15.17
CA PRO A 82 -1.01 9.90 -14.36
C PRO A 82 -0.70 8.55 -13.74
N TYR A 83 -1.05 8.39 -12.44
CA TYR A 83 -0.96 7.12 -11.74
C TYR A 83 -2.30 6.64 -11.20
N LEU A 84 -2.37 5.34 -10.94
CA LEU A 84 -3.41 4.74 -10.12
C LEU A 84 -2.77 3.81 -9.09
N ILE A 85 -3.37 3.72 -7.92
CA ILE A 85 -2.94 2.80 -6.87
C ILE A 85 -4.04 1.81 -6.58
N THR A 86 -3.64 0.53 -6.54
CA THR A 86 -4.50 -0.58 -6.13
C THR A 86 -4.08 -1.13 -4.78
N SER A 87 -5.01 -1.73 -4.04
CA SER A 87 -4.74 -2.45 -2.80
C SER A 87 -5.25 -3.88 -2.88
N GLN A 88 -4.48 -4.78 -2.27
CA GLN A 88 -4.83 -6.17 -2.03
C GLN A 88 -4.54 -6.51 -0.57
N LEU A 89 -5.52 -7.03 0.15
CA LEU A 89 -5.28 -7.56 1.49
C LEU A 89 -4.56 -8.90 1.36
N LEU A 90 -3.45 -9.05 2.09
CA LEU A 90 -2.71 -10.32 2.20
C LEU A 90 -3.17 -11.12 3.40
N ALA A 91 -3.47 -10.44 4.50
CA ALA A 91 -4.00 -11.01 5.72
C ALA A 91 -4.63 -9.93 6.61
N TYR A 92 -5.55 -10.33 7.48
CA TYR A 92 -6.03 -9.50 8.58
C TYR A 92 -6.39 -10.38 9.76
N ASP A 93 -6.42 -9.78 10.94
CA ASP A 93 -6.97 -10.38 12.15
C ASP A 93 -7.81 -9.36 12.94
N GLU A 94 -8.13 -9.67 14.16
CA GLU A 94 -8.95 -8.81 15.03
C GLU A 94 -8.33 -7.43 15.33
N LYS A 95 -7.04 -7.18 14.99
CA LYS A 95 -6.29 -5.98 15.38
C LYS A 95 -5.41 -5.43 14.27
N ARG A 96 -5.11 -6.23 13.23
CA ARG A 96 -4.08 -5.94 12.23
C ARG A 96 -4.61 -6.12 10.82
N ILE A 97 -4.02 -5.36 9.90
CA ILE A 97 -4.16 -5.53 8.46
C ILE A 97 -2.77 -5.56 7.85
N HIS A 98 -2.52 -6.59 7.05
CA HIS A 98 -1.38 -6.73 6.18
C HIS A 98 -1.84 -6.55 4.74
N GLN A 99 -1.40 -5.48 4.09
CA GLN A 99 -1.84 -5.12 2.75
C GLN A 99 -0.68 -4.94 1.79
N PHE A 100 -0.96 -5.12 0.52
CA PHE A 100 -0.02 -4.92 -0.58
C PHE A 100 -0.62 -3.95 -1.59
N MET A 101 0.10 -2.88 -1.88
CA MET A 101 -0.32 -1.86 -2.83
C MET A 101 0.59 -1.83 -4.04
N ARG A 102 0.03 -1.46 -5.18
CA ARG A 102 0.74 -1.28 -6.45
C ARG A 102 0.39 0.06 -7.04
N MET A 103 1.41 0.82 -7.41
CA MET A 103 1.27 2.02 -8.21
C MET A 103 1.55 1.67 -9.68
N TYR A 104 0.58 1.93 -10.53
CA TYR A 104 0.70 1.77 -11.97
C TYR A 104 0.65 3.14 -12.65
N HIS A 105 1.36 3.29 -13.76
CA HIS A 105 1.06 4.37 -14.69
C HIS A 105 -0.35 4.14 -15.26
N ALA A 106 -1.24 5.12 -15.11
CA ALA A 106 -2.68 4.90 -15.36
C ALA A 106 -3.00 4.59 -16.83
N GLU A 107 -2.24 5.15 -17.78
CA GLU A 107 -2.44 4.96 -19.22
C GLU A 107 -1.53 3.85 -19.79
N LYS A 108 -0.21 3.93 -19.52
CA LYS A 108 0.79 2.98 -20.05
C LYS A 108 0.76 1.62 -19.34
N ARG A 109 0.07 1.54 -18.18
CA ARG A 109 -0.23 0.33 -17.39
C ARG A 109 1.00 -0.45 -16.90
N TYR A 110 2.17 0.15 -16.85
CA TYR A 110 3.33 -0.47 -16.22
C TYR A 110 3.30 -0.28 -14.70
N LEU A 111 3.86 -1.24 -13.99
CA LEU A 111 4.07 -1.18 -12.54
C LEU A 111 5.24 -0.23 -12.25
N ALA A 112 4.97 0.87 -11.54
CA ALA A 112 5.97 1.86 -11.15
C ALA A 112 6.58 1.55 -9.78
N ALA A 113 5.76 1.22 -8.80
CA ALA A 113 6.20 0.93 -7.44
C ALA A 113 5.25 -0.04 -6.73
N THR A 114 5.75 -0.68 -5.67
CA THR A 114 4.92 -1.47 -4.74
C THR A 114 5.17 -1.03 -3.31
N ALA A 115 4.16 -1.18 -2.45
CA ALA A 115 4.26 -0.96 -1.03
C ALA A 115 3.54 -2.09 -0.27
N GLU A 116 4.25 -2.76 0.60
CA GLU A 116 3.72 -3.75 1.54
C GLU A 116 3.69 -3.12 2.93
N TRP A 117 2.54 -3.12 3.60
CA TRP A 117 2.34 -2.42 4.86
C TRP A 117 1.64 -3.30 5.90
N LEU A 118 2.10 -3.18 7.14
CA LEU A 118 1.42 -3.71 8.32
C LEU A 118 0.86 -2.55 9.14
N ASN A 119 -0.46 -2.55 9.32
CA ASN A 119 -1.17 -1.54 10.08
C ASN A 119 -1.87 -2.16 11.29
N LEU A 120 -1.94 -1.40 12.38
CA LEU A 120 -2.58 -1.79 13.63
C LEU A 120 -3.76 -0.85 13.92
N HIS A 121 -4.84 -1.40 14.51
CA HIS A 121 -5.86 -0.57 15.16
C HIS A 121 -5.42 -0.23 16.58
N VAL A 122 -5.56 1.03 16.97
CA VAL A 122 -5.03 1.59 18.21
C VAL A 122 -6.10 2.39 18.94
N ASP A 123 -6.30 2.09 20.22
CA ASP A 123 -7.02 2.95 21.17
C ASP A 123 -6.11 4.12 21.54
N LEU A 124 -6.55 5.35 21.22
CA LEU A 124 -5.76 6.56 21.44
C LEU A 124 -5.77 7.02 22.91
N SER A 125 -6.73 6.57 23.72
CA SER A 125 -6.80 6.93 25.15
C SER A 125 -5.64 6.33 25.94
N VAL A 126 -5.26 5.09 25.61
CA VAL A 126 -4.14 4.35 26.24
C VAL A 126 -2.97 4.14 25.30
N ARG A 127 -3.09 4.54 24.03
CA ARG A 127 -2.11 4.37 22.95
C ARG A 127 -1.61 2.93 22.82
N ARG A 128 -2.56 1.99 22.81
CA ARG A 128 -2.29 0.55 22.70
C ARG A 128 -3.13 -0.08 21.60
N VAL A 129 -2.60 -1.16 21.04
CA VAL A 129 -3.29 -1.98 20.05
C VAL A 129 -4.60 -2.50 20.64
N ALA A 130 -5.68 -2.33 19.90
CA ALA A 130 -7.04 -2.71 20.30
C ALA A 130 -7.75 -3.45 19.15
N PRO A 131 -8.76 -4.29 19.46
CA PRO A 131 -9.56 -4.94 18.42
C PRO A 131 -10.30 -3.92 17.56
N TRP A 132 -10.51 -4.28 16.28
CA TRP A 132 -11.39 -3.53 15.38
C TRP A 132 -12.82 -3.52 15.94
N PRO A 133 -13.55 -2.41 15.85
CA PRO A 133 -15.00 -2.42 16.03
C PRO A 133 -15.65 -3.43 15.07
N ALA A 134 -16.69 -4.14 15.53
CA ALA A 134 -17.31 -5.22 14.78
C ALA A 134 -17.79 -4.81 13.37
N ASN A 135 -18.34 -3.60 13.22
CA ASN A 135 -18.78 -3.06 11.94
C ASN A 135 -17.60 -2.77 10.98
N ILE A 136 -16.43 -2.37 11.50
CA ILE A 136 -15.21 -2.17 10.71
C ILE A 136 -14.65 -3.53 10.30
N LEU A 137 -14.51 -4.46 11.23
CA LEU A 137 -14.03 -5.81 10.93
C LEU A 137 -14.91 -6.49 9.86
N GLN A 138 -16.23 -6.30 9.89
CA GLN A 138 -17.13 -6.80 8.86
C GLN A 138 -16.84 -6.19 7.47
N ARG A 139 -16.54 -4.89 7.39
CA ARG A 139 -16.18 -4.24 6.11
C ARG A 139 -14.83 -4.72 5.58
N ILE A 140 -13.86 -4.92 6.47
CA ILE A 140 -12.55 -5.51 6.12
C ILE A 140 -12.75 -6.90 5.55
N ALA A 141 -13.58 -7.74 6.19
CA ALA A 141 -13.92 -9.08 5.71
C ALA A 141 -14.57 -9.03 4.32
N THR A 142 -15.57 -8.18 4.13
CA THR A 142 -16.25 -8.00 2.84
C THR A 142 -15.27 -7.57 1.72
N PHE A 143 -14.32 -6.68 2.03
CA PHE A 143 -13.30 -6.27 1.07
C PHE A 143 -12.33 -7.42 0.73
N ALA A 144 -11.93 -8.21 1.72
CA ALA A 144 -11.09 -9.38 1.52
C ALA A 144 -11.80 -10.46 0.66
N ASP A 145 -13.10 -10.69 0.89
CA ASP A 145 -13.91 -11.66 0.13
C ASP A 145 -13.99 -11.30 -1.37
N GLN A 146 -13.99 -10.00 -1.70
CA GLN A 146 -13.94 -9.52 -3.10
C GLN A 146 -12.62 -9.85 -3.80
N GLN A 147 -11.60 -10.24 -3.06
CA GLN A 147 -10.25 -10.55 -3.53
C GLN A 147 -9.86 -12.02 -3.39
N CYS A 148 -10.83 -12.90 -3.07
CA CYS A 148 -10.58 -14.33 -2.79
C CYS A 148 -9.86 -15.06 -3.95
N ASP A 149 -10.05 -14.62 -5.20
CA ASP A 149 -9.41 -15.18 -6.39
C ASP A 149 -8.08 -14.48 -6.76
N CYS A 150 -7.65 -13.48 -5.97
CA CYS A 150 -6.40 -12.78 -6.23
C CYS A 150 -5.21 -13.62 -5.74
N GLU A 151 -4.30 -13.95 -6.66
CA GLU A 151 -3.05 -14.60 -6.28
C GLU A 151 -2.20 -13.69 -5.39
N LYS A 152 -1.43 -14.30 -4.48
CA LYS A 152 -0.44 -13.56 -3.68
C LYS A 152 0.55 -12.84 -4.62
N PRO A 153 0.81 -11.54 -4.42
CA PRO A 153 1.81 -10.81 -5.20
C PRO A 153 3.17 -11.49 -5.12
N PRO A 154 3.86 -11.70 -6.26
CA PRO A 154 5.20 -12.31 -6.25
C PRO A 154 6.24 -11.40 -5.55
N GLU A 155 5.93 -10.10 -5.39
CA GLU A 155 6.76 -9.13 -4.69
C GLU A 155 6.52 -9.13 -3.17
N ALA A 156 5.45 -9.72 -2.67
CA ALA A 156 5.12 -9.72 -1.24
C ALA A 156 6.08 -10.60 -0.42
N GLY A 157 6.53 -10.07 0.72
CA GLY A 157 7.46 -10.74 1.64
C GLY A 157 8.89 -10.84 1.13
N LYS A 158 9.28 -10.05 0.13
CA LYS A 158 10.66 -10.03 -0.36
C LYS A 158 11.63 -9.48 0.70
N ARG A 159 12.79 -10.09 0.77
CA ARG A 159 13.92 -9.58 1.54
C ARG A 159 14.87 -8.79 0.63
N MET A 160 15.40 -7.68 1.14
CA MET A 160 16.51 -6.99 0.49
C MET A 160 17.75 -7.88 0.50
N THR A 161 18.40 -8.03 -0.65
CA THR A 161 19.60 -8.84 -0.77
C THR A 161 20.52 -8.32 -1.87
N VAL A 162 21.79 -8.64 -1.75
CA VAL A 162 22.81 -8.47 -2.78
C VAL A 162 23.27 -9.86 -3.17
N SER A 163 23.07 -10.24 -4.45
CA SER A 163 23.30 -11.60 -4.92
C SER A 163 24.78 -12.06 -4.90
N SER A 164 25.72 -11.12 -4.90
CA SER A 164 27.16 -11.44 -4.84
C SER A 164 27.89 -10.36 -4.03
N PRO A 165 27.70 -10.33 -2.71
CA PRO A 165 28.26 -9.27 -1.89
C PRO A 165 29.78 -9.37 -1.80
N LEU A 166 30.49 -8.24 -2.00
CA LEU A 166 31.92 -8.13 -1.68
C LEU A 166 32.17 -8.00 -0.18
N TYR A 167 31.14 -7.60 0.56
CA TYR A 167 31.09 -7.57 2.01
C TYR A 167 29.70 -7.99 2.50
N GLN A 168 29.66 -8.77 3.56
CA GLN A 168 28.42 -9.13 4.24
C GLN A 168 28.62 -8.98 5.75
N ALA A 169 27.69 -8.30 6.41
CA ALA A 169 27.70 -8.18 7.86
C ALA A 169 27.49 -9.55 8.52
N ARG A 170 28.09 -9.75 9.70
CA ARG A 170 27.93 -11.01 10.45
C ARG A 170 26.47 -11.18 10.88
N GLY A 171 25.91 -12.36 10.65
CA GLY A 171 24.54 -12.72 11.06
C GLY A 171 23.45 -12.45 10.04
N LEU A 172 23.81 -12.01 8.80
CA LEU A 172 22.87 -11.92 7.65
C LEU A 172 22.93 -13.15 6.79
#